data_92558f1315e8d92f28c428af766722d3
#
_entry.id   92558f1315e8d92f28c428af766722d3
#
_cell.length_a   1.000
_cell.length_b   1.000
_cell.length_c   1.000
_cell.angle_alpha   90.00
_cell.angle_beta   90.00
_cell.angle_gamma   90.00
#
_symmetry.space_group_name_H-M   'P 1'
#
loop_
_entity.id
_entity.type
_entity.pdbx_description
1 polymer ?
#
loop_
_entity_poly.entity_id
_entity_poly.type
_entity_poly.pdbx_seq_one_letter_code
_entity_poly.pdbx_strand_id
1 'polypeptide(L)'
;MKNILIIEDDVVFSRSISNWLKKKGMTTGHVATLSAARKELQAKEFDLVLADLRLPDGSSMELLKWMKGKHYSIPFLIMTSYGQVENAVEAMQLGASNYLCKPVQPDRLWEVIEKELSRSQHGSTEFYCGESEKAREMYRLIGPVARSDMSVLLRGASG
;
A
#
# COMPACT_ATOMS: atom_id res chain seq x y z
N MET A 1 6.61 11.26 15.05
CA MET A 1 6.32 11.65 13.65
C MET A 1 6.39 10.43 12.76
N LYS A 2 5.40 10.24 11.93
CA LYS A 2 5.36 9.06 11.06
C LYS A 2 6.23 9.26 9.82
N ASN A 3 6.94 8.20 9.44
CA ASN A 3 7.90 8.21 8.35
C ASN A 3 7.39 7.35 7.18
N ILE A 4 7.25 7.94 6.01
CA ILE A 4 6.68 7.30 4.82
C ILE A 4 7.76 7.15 3.75
N LEU A 5 7.95 5.94 3.24
CA LEU A 5 8.84 5.69 2.11
C LEU A 5 8.04 5.81 0.81
N ILE A 6 8.45 6.72 -0.04
CA ILE A 6 7.87 6.91 -1.39
C ILE A 6 8.80 6.26 -2.41
N ILE A 7 8.26 5.33 -3.18
CA ILE A 7 9.00 4.60 -4.23
C ILE A 7 8.36 4.96 -5.56
N GLU A 8 9.00 5.87 -6.28
CA GLU A 8 8.44 6.46 -7.49
C GLU A 8 9.55 7.01 -8.37
N ASP A 9 9.59 6.63 -9.62
CA ASP A 9 10.59 7.13 -10.57
C ASP A 9 10.23 8.47 -11.20
N ASP A 10 8.96 8.86 -11.17
CA ASP A 10 8.54 10.19 -11.57
C ASP A 10 8.90 11.21 -10.48
N VAL A 11 9.93 11.99 -10.75
CA VAL A 11 10.49 12.97 -9.79
C VAL A 11 9.47 14.06 -9.45
N VAL A 12 8.68 14.51 -10.43
CA VAL A 12 7.70 15.57 -10.23
C VAL A 12 6.57 15.08 -9.33
N PHE A 13 6.05 13.90 -9.62
CA PHE A 13 4.99 13.29 -8.83
C PHE A 13 5.45 12.98 -7.41
N SER A 14 6.63 12.37 -7.25
CA SER A 14 7.15 12.03 -5.93
C SER A 14 7.41 13.25 -5.06
N ARG A 15 7.91 14.33 -5.67
CA ARG A 15 8.16 15.61 -4.98
C ARG A 15 6.85 16.24 -4.53
N SER A 16 5.83 16.21 -5.38
CA SER A 16 4.51 16.75 -5.05
C SER A 16 3.88 16.00 -3.86
N ILE A 17 3.91 14.68 -3.89
CA ILE A 17 3.41 13.84 -2.80
C ILE A 17 4.22 14.08 -1.52
N SER A 18 5.54 14.12 -1.63
CA SER A 18 6.41 14.36 -0.47
C SER A 18 6.11 15.69 0.21
N ASN A 19 6.01 16.77 -0.58
CA ASN A 19 5.71 18.10 -0.05
C ASN A 19 4.33 18.14 0.60
N TRP A 20 3.36 17.50 -0.01
CA TRP A 20 2.01 17.41 0.53
C TRP A 20 1.98 16.64 1.87
N LEU A 21 2.66 15.50 1.94
CA LEU A 21 2.76 14.71 3.17
C LEU A 21 3.48 15.48 4.28
N LYS A 22 4.53 16.22 3.95
CA LYS A 22 5.24 17.08 4.93
C LYS A 22 4.33 18.13 5.51
N LYS A 23 3.45 18.73 4.70
CA LYS A 23 2.44 19.68 5.18
C LYS A 23 1.44 19.03 6.14
N LYS A 24 1.24 17.72 6.04
CA LYS A 24 0.41 16.94 6.95
C LYS A 24 1.16 16.46 8.20
N GLY A 25 2.40 16.88 8.39
CA GLY A 25 3.20 16.53 9.55
C GLY A 25 3.94 15.20 9.47
N MET A 26 4.08 14.65 8.25
CA MET A 26 4.81 13.40 8.05
C MET A 26 6.25 13.67 7.64
N THR A 27 7.15 12.71 7.89
CA THR A 27 8.47 12.69 7.28
C THR A 27 8.43 11.74 6.09
N THR A 28 9.25 12.00 5.08
CA THR A 28 9.26 11.20 3.86
C THR A 28 10.68 10.84 3.44
N GLY A 29 10.87 9.58 3.03
CA GLY A 29 12.02 9.17 2.24
C GLY A 29 11.56 8.96 0.80
N HIS A 30 12.44 9.15 -0.17
CA HIS A 30 12.13 8.94 -1.57
C HIS A 30 13.23 8.14 -2.26
N VAL A 31 12.83 7.14 -3.02
CA VAL A 31 13.70 6.35 -3.89
C VAL A 31 12.99 6.09 -5.21
N ALA A 32 13.76 5.82 -6.25
CA ALA A 32 13.23 5.63 -7.61
C ALA A 32 13.28 4.18 -8.10
N THR A 33 13.86 3.27 -7.31
CA THR A 33 14.06 1.88 -7.71
C THR A 33 13.78 0.92 -6.57
N LEU A 34 13.52 -0.33 -6.91
CA LEU A 34 13.33 -1.41 -5.93
C LEU A 34 14.62 -1.67 -5.13
N SER A 35 15.75 -1.63 -5.81
CA SER A 35 17.06 -1.84 -5.18
C SER A 35 17.33 -0.79 -4.09
N ALA A 36 17.07 0.49 -4.41
CA ALA A 36 17.21 1.56 -3.43
C ALA A 36 16.20 1.43 -2.29
N ALA A 37 14.98 1.01 -2.60
CA ALA A 37 13.95 0.78 -1.58
C ALA A 37 14.36 -0.28 -0.56
N ARG A 38 14.93 -1.39 -1.03
CA ARG A 38 15.42 -2.45 -0.13
C ARG A 38 16.51 -1.92 0.80
N LYS A 39 17.43 -1.12 0.29
CA LYS A 39 18.48 -0.51 1.10
C LYS A 39 17.92 0.43 2.16
N GLU A 40 16.97 1.28 1.78
CA GLU A 40 16.34 2.21 2.72
C GLU A 40 15.57 1.46 3.81
N LEU A 41 14.81 0.43 3.45
CA LEU A 41 14.05 -0.38 4.40
C LEU A 41 14.95 -1.14 5.38
N GLN A 42 16.15 -1.52 4.96
CA GLN A 42 17.14 -2.17 5.83
C GLN A 42 17.86 -1.17 6.73
N ALA A 43 18.01 0.07 6.28
CA ALA A 43 18.79 1.09 6.98
C ALA A 43 17.94 1.94 7.94
N LYS A 44 16.66 2.09 7.67
CA LYS A 44 15.76 2.99 8.41
C LYS A 44 14.41 2.33 8.66
N GLU A 45 13.72 2.82 9.68
CA GLU A 45 12.35 2.40 9.97
C GLU A 45 11.35 3.31 9.26
N PHE A 46 10.35 2.69 8.68
CA PHE A 46 9.24 3.38 8.03
C PHE A 46 7.92 2.87 8.60
N ASP A 47 6.94 3.75 8.64
CA ASP A 47 5.60 3.44 9.14
C ASP A 47 4.64 3.03 8.00
N LEU A 48 5.00 3.39 6.76
CA LEU A 48 4.18 3.10 5.59
C LEU A 48 5.04 3.19 4.33
N VAL A 49 4.77 2.33 3.37
CA VAL A 49 5.37 2.36 2.03
C VAL A 49 4.31 2.77 1.02
N LEU A 50 4.67 3.71 0.16
CA LEU A 50 3.83 4.22 -0.91
C LEU A 50 4.58 4.03 -2.21
N ALA A 51 4.15 3.10 -3.05
CA ALA A 51 4.93 2.65 -4.20
C ALA A 51 4.16 2.71 -5.50
N ASP A 52 4.81 3.12 -6.59
CA ASP A 52 4.28 2.88 -7.92
C ASP A 52 4.41 1.38 -8.23
N LEU A 53 3.49 0.87 -9.02
CA LEU A 53 3.50 -0.54 -9.43
C LEU A 53 4.72 -0.85 -10.31
N ARG A 54 5.00 -0.01 -11.27
CA ARG A 54 6.08 -0.21 -12.23
C ARG A 54 7.23 0.74 -11.99
N LEU A 55 8.40 0.18 -11.81
CA LEU A 55 9.65 0.90 -11.57
C LEU A 55 10.69 0.47 -12.60
N PRO A 56 11.78 1.25 -12.78
CA PRO A 56 12.78 0.92 -13.80
C PRO A 56 13.39 -0.47 -13.68
N ASP A 57 13.50 -0.99 -12.46
CA ASP A 57 14.12 -2.29 -12.17
C ASP A 57 13.11 -3.39 -11.81
N GLY A 58 11.82 -3.17 -12.05
CA GLY A 58 10.82 -4.22 -11.89
C GLY A 58 9.49 -3.75 -11.32
N SER A 59 8.72 -4.68 -10.80
CA SER A 59 7.42 -4.40 -10.18
C SER A 59 7.54 -4.26 -8.66
N SER A 60 6.83 -3.30 -8.09
CA SER A 60 6.79 -3.16 -6.62
C SER A 60 6.16 -4.37 -5.92
N MET A 61 5.45 -5.22 -6.64
CA MET A 61 4.97 -6.50 -6.10
C MET A 61 6.13 -7.43 -5.70
N GLU A 62 7.24 -7.36 -6.42
CA GLU A 62 8.46 -8.09 -6.05
C GLU A 62 9.03 -7.61 -4.71
N LEU A 63 8.99 -6.30 -4.49
CA LEU A 63 9.38 -5.72 -3.21
C LEU A 63 8.45 -6.16 -2.09
N LEU A 64 7.15 -6.18 -2.36
CA LEU A 64 6.15 -6.63 -1.38
C LEU A 64 6.38 -8.10 -1.00
N LYS A 65 6.66 -8.97 -1.96
CA LYS A 65 7.01 -10.37 -1.71
C LYS A 65 8.28 -10.48 -0.84
N TRP A 66 9.28 -9.69 -1.16
CA TRP A 66 10.52 -9.65 -0.40
C TRP A 66 10.29 -9.19 1.04
N MET A 67 9.47 -8.15 1.22
CA MET A 67 9.12 -7.65 2.56
C MET A 67 8.38 -8.71 3.38
N LYS A 68 7.44 -9.41 2.76
CA LYS A 68 6.71 -10.49 3.44
C LYS A 68 7.65 -11.63 3.84
N GLY A 69 8.58 -12.00 2.97
CA GLY A 69 9.59 -13.01 3.27
C GLY A 69 10.54 -12.61 4.40
N LYS A 70 10.74 -11.33 4.62
CA LYS A 70 11.55 -10.78 5.70
C LYS A 70 10.73 -10.42 6.94
N HIS A 71 9.44 -10.74 6.96
CA HIS A 71 8.52 -10.49 8.07
C HIS A 71 8.30 -9.01 8.39
N TYR A 72 8.42 -8.13 7.41
CA TYR A 72 8.01 -6.75 7.57
C TYR A 72 6.50 -6.67 7.71
N SER A 73 6.03 -5.88 8.67
CA SER A 73 4.59 -5.65 8.89
C SER A 73 4.16 -4.22 8.52
N ILE A 74 4.98 -3.53 7.74
CA ILE A 74 4.72 -2.15 7.31
C ILE A 74 3.58 -2.15 6.28
N PRO A 75 2.56 -1.29 6.44
CA PRO A 75 1.52 -1.14 5.42
C PRO A 75 2.12 -0.74 4.06
N PHE A 76 1.66 -1.38 3.01
CA PHE A 76 2.16 -1.20 1.66
C PHE A 76 1.04 -0.75 0.74
N LEU A 77 1.09 0.50 0.29
CA LEU A 77 0.11 1.08 -0.62
C LEU A 77 0.70 1.14 -2.03
N ILE A 78 -0.05 0.67 -3.01
CA ILE A 78 0.34 0.77 -4.41
C ILE A 78 -0.45 1.90 -5.06
N MET A 79 0.26 2.83 -5.71
CA MET A 79 -0.34 3.85 -6.57
C MET A 79 0.15 3.63 -7.98
N THR A 80 -0.73 3.55 -8.95
CA THR A 80 -0.32 3.26 -10.32
C THR A 80 -1.24 3.86 -11.36
N SER A 81 -0.68 4.17 -12.52
CA SER A 81 -1.44 4.52 -13.72
C SER A 81 -2.04 3.28 -14.40
N TYR A 82 -1.66 2.09 -13.96
CA TYR A 82 -2.11 0.82 -14.53
C TYR A 82 -3.18 0.20 -13.64
N GLY A 83 -4.40 0.71 -13.78
CA GLY A 83 -5.54 0.31 -12.94
C GLY A 83 -6.23 -0.97 -13.36
N GLN A 84 -5.48 -2.01 -13.73
CA GLN A 84 -6.07 -3.29 -14.12
C GLN A 84 -6.49 -4.09 -12.89
N VAL A 85 -7.65 -4.73 -12.97
CA VAL A 85 -8.22 -5.52 -11.88
C VAL A 85 -7.27 -6.66 -11.47
N GLU A 86 -6.65 -7.31 -12.45
CA GLU A 86 -5.73 -8.43 -12.23
C GLU A 86 -4.54 -8.01 -11.35
N ASN A 87 -4.00 -6.84 -11.59
CA ASN A 87 -2.89 -6.30 -10.79
C ASN A 87 -3.34 -5.98 -9.37
N ALA A 88 -4.53 -5.43 -9.22
CA ALA A 88 -5.09 -5.14 -7.91
C ALA A 88 -5.33 -6.42 -7.11
N VAL A 89 -5.89 -7.43 -7.74
CA VAL A 89 -6.13 -8.74 -7.12
C VAL A 89 -4.82 -9.36 -6.66
N GLU A 90 -3.81 -9.40 -7.53
CA GLU A 90 -2.49 -9.94 -7.18
C GLU A 90 -1.86 -9.19 -6.01
N ALA A 91 -1.90 -7.85 -6.05
CA ALA A 91 -1.36 -7.02 -5.00
C ALA A 91 -2.00 -7.31 -3.65
N MET A 92 -3.32 -7.41 -3.61
CA MET A 92 -4.05 -7.68 -2.37
C MET A 92 -3.76 -9.10 -1.86
N GLN A 93 -3.63 -10.07 -2.74
CA GLN A 93 -3.24 -11.44 -2.37
C GLN A 93 -1.84 -11.50 -1.78
N LEU A 94 -0.93 -10.66 -2.25
CA LEU A 94 0.44 -10.57 -1.74
C LEU A 94 0.53 -9.81 -0.42
N GLY A 95 -0.57 -9.20 0.02
CA GLY A 95 -0.64 -8.51 1.30
C GLY A 95 -0.50 -7.00 1.21
N ALA A 96 -0.71 -6.39 0.03
CA ALA A 96 -0.82 -4.94 -0.07
C ALA A 96 -1.99 -4.44 0.78
N SER A 97 -1.80 -3.31 1.42
CA SER A 97 -2.85 -2.72 2.25
C SER A 97 -3.91 -2.04 1.41
N ASN A 98 -3.51 -1.46 0.29
CA ASN A 98 -4.45 -0.85 -0.65
C ASN A 98 -3.82 -0.70 -2.03
N TYR A 99 -4.67 -0.45 -3.03
CA TYR A 99 -4.28 -0.27 -4.42
C TYR A 99 -5.06 0.91 -5.00
N LEU A 100 -4.34 1.96 -5.38
CA LEU A 100 -4.94 3.22 -5.83
C LEU A 100 -4.52 3.52 -7.26
N CYS A 101 -5.47 3.94 -8.08
CA CYS A 101 -5.20 4.34 -9.47
C CYS A 101 -4.92 5.83 -9.54
N LYS A 102 -3.87 6.20 -10.27
CA LYS A 102 -3.57 7.60 -10.56
C LYS A 102 -4.55 8.13 -11.64
N PRO A 103 -4.99 9.37 -11.58
CA PRO A 103 -4.67 10.39 -10.58
C PRO A 103 -5.38 10.12 -9.25
N VAL A 104 -4.64 10.19 -8.15
CA VAL A 104 -5.19 9.97 -6.81
C VAL A 104 -5.62 11.30 -6.23
N GLN A 105 -6.85 11.37 -5.76
CA GLN A 105 -7.33 12.56 -5.08
C GLN A 105 -6.66 12.69 -3.71
N PRO A 106 -6.16 13.89 -3.33
CA PRO A 106 -5.46 14.07 -2.07
C PRO A 106 -6.26 13.63 -0.85
N ASP A 107 -7.54 13.95 -0.80
CA ASP A 107 -8.40 13.57 0.32
C ASP A 107 -8.54 12.05 0.44
N ARG A 108 -8.69 11.36 -0.70
CA ARG A 108 -8.78 9.90 -0.72
C ARG A 108 -7.47 9.27 -0.26
N LEU A 109 -6.35 9.78 -0.75
CA LEU A 109 -5.04 9.30 -0.34
C LEU A 109 -4.83 9.49 1.17
N TRP A 110 -5.21 10.64 1.69
CA TRP A 110 -5.09 10.93 3.11
C TRP A 110 -5.92 9.97 3.97
N GLU A 111 -7.18 9.72 3.61
CA GLU A 111 -8.03 8.76 4.30
C GLU A 111 -7.38 7.39 4.40
N VAL A 112 -6.83 6.91 3.30
CA VAL A 112 -6.19 5.60 3.24
C VAL A 112 -4.93 5.58 4.11
N ILE A 113 -4.10 6.60 4.04
CA ILE A 113 -2.87 6.71 4.83
C ILE A 113 -3.19 6.75 6.32
N GLU A 114 -4.12 7.61 6.74
CA GLU A 114 -4.52 7.72 8.14
C GLU A 114 -5.04 6.39 8.68
N LYS A 115 -5.86 5.73 7.90
CA LYS A 115 -6.44 4.45 8.28
C LYS A 115 -5.36 3.39 8.48
N GLU A 116 -4.42 3.28 7.57
CA GLU A 116 -3.35 2.29 7.65
C GLU A 116 -2.39 2.59 8.80
N LEU A 117 -2.06 3.85 9.02
CA LEU A 117 -1.21 4.25 10.15
C LEU A 117 -1.88 3.99 11.49
N SER A 118 -3.18 4.22 11.58
CA SER A 118 -3.95 3.94 12.80
C SER A 118 -4.02 2.44 13.10
N ARG A 119 -4.18 1.63 12.07
CA ARG A 119 -4.21 0.16 12.21
C ARG A 119 -2.87 -0.38 12.70
N SER A 120 -1.77 0.15 12.19
CA SER A 120 -0.41 -0.26 12.61
C SER A 120 -0.18 -0.06 14.10
N GLN A 121 -0.75 0.99 14.67
CA GLN A 121 -0.57 1.30 16.08
C GLN A 121 -1.27 0.31 17.01
N HIS A 122 -2.34 -0.29 16.56
CA HIS A 122 -3.17 -1.16 17.38
C HIS A 122 -2.79 -2.65 17.26
N GLY A 123 -1.87 -2.98 16.40
CA GLY A 123 -1.44 -4.36 16.19
C GLY A 123 -2.58 -5.31 15.84
N SER A 124 -3.71 -4.77 15.41
CA SER A 124 -4.88 -5.56 15.15
C SER A 124 -4.78 -6.27 13.82
N THR A 125 -5.12 -7.52 13.82
CA THR A 125 -5.22 -8.33 12.63
C THR A 125 -6.60 -8.22 11.98
N GLU A 126 -7.44 -7.36 12.51
CA GLU A 126 -8.77 -7.17 11.97
C GLU A 126 -8.75 -6.37 10.69
N PHE A 127 -9.32 -6.93 9.68
CA PHE A 127 -9.53 -6.26 8.43
C PHE A 127 -10.93 -5.69 8.38
N TYR A 128 -11.02 -4.46 7.96
CA TYR A 128 -12.31 -3.83 7.71
C TYR A 128 -12.50 -3.64 6.23
N CYS A 129 -12.85 -4.72 5.55
CA CYS A 129 -13.16 -4.65 4.13
C CYS A 129 -14.47 -3.93 3.85
N GLY A 130 -15.23 -3.63 4.89
CA GLY A 130 -16.56 -3.08 4.76
C GLY A 130 -16.69 -1.57 4.77
N GLU A 131 -15.63 -0.82 5.02
CA GLU A 131 -15.72 0.62 5.19
C GLU A 131 -15.82 1.41 3.90
N SER A 132 -15.42 0.84 2.77
CA SER A 132 -15.62 1.48 1.48
C SER A 132 -16.28 0.52 0.51
N GLU A 133 -17.18 1.04 -0.33
CA GLU A 133 -17.84 0.23 -1.35
C GLU A 133 -16.85 -0.38 -2.33
N LYS A 134 -15.82 0.38 -2.70
CA LYS A 134 -14.77 -0.11 -3.60
C LYS A 134 -13.99 -1.27 -2.99
N ALA A 135 -13.70 -1.20 -1.72
CA ALA A 135 -13.03 -2.30 -1.02
C ALA A 135 -13.92 -3.54 -0.98
N ARG A 136 -15.22 -3.36 -0.71
CA ARG A 136 -16.19 -4.46 -0.73
C ARG A 136 -16.26 -5.12 -2.09
N GLU A 137 -16.36 -4.35 -3.15
CA GLU A 137 -16.40 -4.86 -4.52
C GLU A 137 -15.12 -5.63 -4.85
N MET A 138 -13.97 -5.09 -4.47
CA MET A 138 -12.70 -5.76 -4.68
C MET A 138 -12.64 -7.10 -3.94
N TYR A 139 -13.06 -7.13 -2.69
CA TYR A 139 -13.09 -8.37 -1.91
C TYR A 139 -14.08 -9.39 -2.45
N ARG A 140 -15.19 -8.96 -3.03
CA ARG A 140 -16.09 -9.87 -3.74
C ARG A 140 -15.43 -10.50 -4.95
N LEU A 141 -14.69 -9.71 -5.72
CA LEU A 141 -13.99 -10.20 -6.90
C LEU A 141 -12.90 -11.21 -6.55
N ILE A 142 -12.16 -10.98 -5.48
CA ILE A 142 -11.07 -11.85 -5.07
C ILE A 142 -11.48 -12.92 -4.05
N GLY A 143 -12.72 -12.89 -3.57
CA GLY A 143 -13.21 -13.78 -2.52
C GLY A 143 -12.89 -15.25 -2.74
N PRO A 144 -13.18 -15.83 -3.92
CA PRO A 144 -12.85 -17.22 -4.17
C PRO A 144 -11.36 -17.54 -4.14
N VAL A 145 -10.54 -16.58 -4.53
CA VAL A 145 -9.09 -16.74 -4.63
C VAL A 145 -8.41 -16.52 -3.27
N ALA A 146 -8.88 -15.54 -2.54
CA ALA A 146 -8.32 -15.16 -1.24
C ALA A 146 -8.88 -15.99 -0.07
N ARG A 147 -9.59 -17.04 -0.36
CA ARG A 147 -10.39 -17.77 0.62
C ARG A 147 -9.60 -18.41 1.74
N SER A 148 -8.39 -18.83 1.48
CA SER A 148 -7.55 -19.46 2.50
C SER A 148 -7.25 -18.52 3.67
N ASP A 149 -6.93 -17.27 3.35
CA ASP A 149 -6.50 -16.31 4.36
C ASP A 149 -7.58 -15.32 4.76
N MET A 150 -8.50 -15.03 3.85
CA MET A 150 -9.45 -13.95 4.01
C MET A 150 -10.90 -14.41 4.11
N SER A 151 -11.15 -15.70 4.08
CA SER A 151 -12.50 -16.21 4.11
C SER A 151 -13.29 -15.78 5.34
N VAL A 152 -12.65 -15.74 6.48
CA VAL A 152 -13.26 -15.30 7.74
C VAL A 152 -13.68 -13.84 7.67
N LEU A 153 -12.81 -13.01 7.11
CA LEU A 153 -13.07 -11.60 6.90
C LEU A 153 -14.25 -11.34 6.00
N LEU A 154 -14.26 -12.02 4.86
CA LEU A 154 -15.32 -11.87 3.88
C LEU A 154 -16.67 -12.33 4.44
N ARG A 155 -16.67 -13.39 5.21
CA ARG A 155 -17.88 -13.84 5.91
C ARG A 155 -18.33 -12.82 6.93
N GLY A 156 -17.41 -12.27 7.71
CA GLY A 156 -17.73 -11.21 8.67
C GLY A 156 -18.28 -9.96 8.01
N ALA A 157 -17.73 -9.58 6.87
CA ALA A 157 -18.19 -8.42 6.12
C ALA A 157 -19.54 -8.65 5.44
N SER A 158 -19.82 -9.85 5.00
CA SER A 158 -21.06 -10.18 4.30
C SER A 158 -22.17 -10.65 5.24
N GLY A 159 -21.79 -11.06 6.39
CA GLY A 159 -22.72 -11.50 7.40
C GLY A 159 -23.05 -10.40 8.37
#